data_51f2dac167ccf71423895ed4ade48d46
#
_entry.id   51f2dac167ccf71423895ed4ade48d46
#
_cell.length_a   1.000
_cell.length_b   1.000
_cell.length_c   1.000
_cell.angle_alpha   90.00
_cell.angle_beta   90.00
_cell.angle_gamma   90.00
#
_symmetry.space_group_name_H-M   'P 1'
#
loop_
_entity.id
_entity.type
_entity.pdbx_description
1 polymer ?
#
loop_
_entity_poly.entity_id
_entity_poly.type
_entity_poly.pdbx_seq_one_letter_code
_entity_poly.pdbx_strand_id
1 'polypeptide(L)'
;MGKFTVIPQSTFEEMQLDAGVVLKKFTPSTPTAPKDADIVCPTTGGINISCVPTYSDMGEDVDNCPTNMMELKHLDGWECKMSFTSLGTSPESIRLSLGAADVTGNKIVPRRDLEQTDFSDLWWVGDRADGGVVAVCLKNALSTGGFSLQTTKNGKGQVSVELTGHVSIDAQDTMPMEFYSAGPEEST
;
A
#
# COMPACT_ATOMS: atom_id res chain seq x y z
N MET A 1 2.97 5.71 -39.97
CA MET A 1 2.59 5.84 -38.55
C MET A 1 1.09 6.04 -38.51
N GLY A 2 0.36 5.26 -37.73
CA GLY A 2 -1.09 5.42 -37.61
C GLY A 2 -1.46 6.74 -36.91
N LYS A 3 -2.57 7.36 -37.33
CA LYS A 3 -3.02 8.67 -36.82
C LYS A 3 -3.27 8.70 -35.28
N PHE A 4 -3.47 7.54 -34.67
CA PHE A 4 -3.81 7.38 -33.24
C PHE A 4 -2.74 6.62 -32.44
N THR A 5 -1.49 6.54 -32.96
CA THR A 5 -0.37 5.85 -32.32
C THR A 5 0.74 6.82 -31.91
N VAL A 6 0.37 8.06 -31.60
CA VAL A 6 1.32 9.04 -31.07
C VAL A 6 1.33 8.95 -29.55
N ILE A 7 2.48 8.64 -28.98
CA ILE A 7 2.71 8.64 -27.53
C ILE A 7 3.48 9.93 -27.22
N PRO A 8 2.99 10.80 -26.31
CA PRO A 8 3.73 11.97 -25.86
C PRO A 8 5.06 11.53 -25.20
N GLN A 9 6.12 12.32 -25.39
CA GLN A 9 7.42 12.04 -24.77
C GLN A 9 7.33 12.04 -23.24
N SER A 10 6.52 12.92 -22.66
CA SER A 10 6.28 13.00 -21.21
C SER A 10 5.73 11.70 -20.61
N THR A 11 5.09 10.85 -21.43
CA THR A 11 4.62 9.55 -20.93
C THR A 11 5.76 8.67 -20.43
N PHE A 12 6.94 8.76 -21.06
CA PHE A 12 8.11 7.98 -20.63
C PHE A 12 8.78 8.58 -19.40
N GLU A 13 8.63 9.88 -19.17
CA GLU A 13 9.20 10.59 -18.03
C GLU A 13 8.41 10.27 -16.74
N GLU A 14 7.10 10.09 -16.86
CA GLU A 14 6.20 9.80 -15.74
C GLU A 14 6.11 8.30 -15.37
N MET A 15 6.78 7.42 -16.09
CA MET A 15 6.75 5.98 -15.82
C MET A 15 7.43 5.65 -14.49
N GLN A 16 6.74 4.88 -13.67
CA GLN A 16 7.34 4.28 -12.48
C GLN A 16 8.25 3.11 -12.90
N LEU A 17 9.44 3.07 -12.34
CA LEU A 17 10.46 2.06 -12.61
C LEU A 17 10.63 1.11 -11.42
N ASP A 18 10.98 -0.13 -11.73
CA ASP A 18 11.27 -1.18 -10.76
C ASP A 18 10.14 -1.48 -9.75
N ALA A 19 10.41 -2.31 -8.74
CA ALA A 19 9.41 -2.72 -7.76
C ALA A 19 9.19 -1.70 -6.64
N GLY A 20 10.11 -0.75 -6.47
CA GLY A 20 10.12 0.13 -5.32
C GLY A 20 10.45 -0.58 -4.01
N VAL A 21 10.25 0.09 -2.90
CA VAL A 21 10.60 -0.39 -1.56
C VAL A 21 9.48 -0.08 -0.56
N VAL A 22 9.27 -0.99 0.41
CA VAL A 22 8.32 -0.76 1.52
C VAL A 22 9.08 -0.24 2.73
N LEU A 23 8.65 0.93 3.22
CA LEU A 23 9.30 1.68 4.29
C LEU A 23 8.36 1.88 5.48
N LYS A 24 8.96 1.93 6.69
CA LYS A 24 8.25 2.31 7.93
C LYS A 24 8.04 3.82 8.02
N LYS A 25 8.91 4.61 7.39
CA LYS A 25 8.88 6.07 7.41
C LYS A 25 9.39 6.63 6.09
N PHE A 26 8.71 7.65 5.61
CA PHE A 26 9.11 8.41 4.44
C PHE A 26 8.57 9.84 4.54
N THR A 27 9.29 10.81 4.00
CA THR A 27 8.88 12.21 3.97
C THR A 27 8.83 12.68 2.52
N PRO A 28 7.66 12.78 1.90
CA PRO A 28 7.53 13.12 0.48
C PRO A 28 8.05 14.50 0.10
N SER A 29 8.04 15.46 1.05
CA SER A 29 8.51 16.84 0.80
C SER A 29 10.03 16.97 0.70
N THR A 30 10.78 16.00 1.20
CA THR A 30 12.25 15.96 1.15
C THR A 30 12.67 14.50 0.93
N PRO A 31 12.49 13.98 -0.29
CA PRO A 31 12.78 12.60 -0.58
C PRO A 31 14.28 12.34 -0.43
N THR A 32 14.63 11.46 0.47
CA THR A 32 16.01 11.01 0.70
C THR A 32 16.08 9.50 0.55
N ALA A 33 17.25 9.00 0.16
CA ALA A 33 17.47 7.56 0.09
C ALA A 33 17.11 6.89 1.42
N PRO A 34 16.38 5.77 1.40
CA PRO A 34 15.95 5.10 2.61
C PRO A 34 17.14 4.58 3.41
N LYS A 35 17.04 4.65 4.73
CA LYS A 35 17.99 3.99 5.62
C LYS A 35 17.59 2.52 5.80
N ASP A 36 18.57 1.64 5.99
CA ASP A 36 18.32 0.20 6.17
C ASP A 36 17.32 -0.08 7.30
N ALA A 37 17.34 0.71 8.38
CA ALA A 37 16.43 0.57 9.51
C ALA A 37 14.96 0.92 9.19
N ASP A 38 14.72 1.72 8.15
CA ASP A 38 13.39 2.13 7.73
C ASP A 38 12.78 1.14 6.71
N ILE A 39 13.59 0.28 6.09
CA ILE A 39 13.13 -0.75 5.17
C ILE A 39 12.42 -1.86 5.96
N VAL A 40 11.20 -2.20 5.55
CA VAL A 40 10.40 -3.23 6.23
C VAL A 40 10.96 -4.62 5.99
N CYS A 41 11.16 -4.99 4.74
CA CYS A 41 11.71 -6.29 4.34
C CYS A 41 12.11 -6.30 2.86
N PRO A 42 12.99 -7.21 2.43
CA PRO A 42 13.19 -7.48 1.01
C PRO A 42 11.95 -8.16 0.43
N THR A 43 11.54 -7.72 -0.75
CA THR A 43 10.36 -8.23 -1.47
C THR A 43 10.73 -8.98 -2.73
N THR A 44 9.81 -9.77 -3.26
CA THR A 44 9.94 -10.44 -4.56
C THR A 44 8.59 -10.45 -5.29
N GLY A 45 8.65 -10.42 -6.63
CA GLY A 45 7.44 -10.44 -7.47
C GLY A 45 6.72 -9.10 -7.58
N GLY A 46 7.28 -8.02 -7.03
CA GLY A 46 6.68 -6.71 -7.02
C GLY A 46 5.73 -6.49 -5.83
N ILE A 47 5.11 -5.31 -5.81
CA ILE A 47 4.18 -4.86 -4.77
C ILE A 47 2.89 -4.44 -5.45
N ASN A 48 1.76 -4.95 -4.95
CA ASN A 48 0.44 -4.58 -5.44
C ASN A 48 -0.22 -3.61 -4.45
N ILE A 49 -0.65 -2.46 -4.96
CA ILE A 49 -1.33 -1.42 -4.21
C ILE A 49 -2.70 -1.22 -4.85
N SER A 50 -3.75 -1.29 -4.06
CA SER A 50 -5.12 -1.10 -4.52
C SER A 50 -5.88 -0.17 -3.59
N CYS A 51 -6.69 0.71 -4.18
CA CYS A 51 -7.61 1.58 -3.46
C CYS A 51 -8.93 1.57 -4.24
N VAL A 52 -9.90 0.83 -3.75
CA VAL A 52 -11.13 0.51 -4.46
C VAL A 52 -12.30 1.22 -3.80
N PRO A 53 -13.04 2.08 -4.53
CA PRO A 53 -14.25 2.72 -4.00
C PRO A 53 -15.43 1.74 -3.95
N THR A 54 -16.26 1.88 -2.94
CA THR A 54 -17.56 1.23 -2.84
C THR A 54 -18.66 2.26 -3.01
N TYR A 55 -19.62 1.97 -3.87
CA TYR A 55 -20.73 2.87 -4.17
C TYR A 55 -22.07 2.18 -3.90
N SER A 56 -23.03 2.95 -3.40
CA SER A 56 -24.44 2.60 -3.41
C SER A 56 -25.23 3.44 -4.41
N ASP A 57 -26.34 2.89 -4.90
CA ASP A 57 -27.28 3.57 -5.79
C ASP A 57 -28.58 3.85 -5.02
N MET A 58 -28.79 5.12 -4.66
CA MET A 58 -29.96 5.55 -3.91
C MET A 58 -31.25 5.47 -4.73
N GLY A 59 -31.17 5.20 -6.02
CA GLY A 59 -32.30 5.02 -6.93
C GLY A 59 -32.75 3.57 -7.13
N GLU A 60 -32.03 2.59 -6.51
CA GLU A 60 -32.26 1.16 -6.78
C GLU A 60 -33.71 0.70 -6.46
N ASP A 61 -34.32 1.24 -5.38
CA ASP A 61 -35.66 0.88 -4.93
C ASP A 61 -36.73 1.93 -5.28
N VAL A 62 -36.43 2.87 -6.20
CA VAL A 62 -37.36 3.93 -6.59
C VAL A 62 -38.07 3.55 -7.88
N ASP A 63 -39.41 3.50 -7.82
CA ASP A 63 -40.24 3.19 -9.00
C ASP A 63 -39.94 4.15 -10.18
N ASN A 64 -39.77 3.56 -11.37
CA ASN A 64 -39.47 4.28 -12.62
C ASN A 64 -38.14 5.08 -12.62
N CYS A 65 -37.29 4.88 -11.64
CA CYS A 65 -35.96 5.48 -11.63
C CYS A 65 -35.02 4.67 -12.57
N PRO A 66 -34.36 5.31 -13.53
CA PRO A 66 -33.31 4.64 -14.31
C PRO A 66 -32.15 4.24 -13.40
N THR A 67 -31.58 3.06 -13.66
CA THR A 67 -30.39 2.58 -12.94
C THR A 67 -29.15 3.42 -13.23
N ASN A 68 -28.25 3.57 -12.26
CA ASN A 68 -26.99 4.29 -12.39
C ASN A 68 -27.11 5.78 -12.73
N MET A 69 -28.10 6.45 -12.18
CA MET A 69 -28.18 7.91 -12.27
C MET A 69 -27.01 8.56 -11.50
N MET A 70 -26.32 9.50 -12.12
CA MET A 70 -25.15 10.18 -11.56
C MET A 70 -25.48 10.88 -10.23
N GLU A 71 -26.64 11.54 -10.16
CA GLU A 71 -27.09 12.32 -9.00
C GLU A 71 -27.48 11.46 -7.79
N LEU A 72 -27.73 10.16 -8.01
CA LEU A 72 -28.15 9.22 -6.98
C LEU A 72 -27.02 8.26 -6.55
N LYS A 73 -25.83 8.39 -7.16
CA LYS A 73 -24.65 7.64 -6.71
C LYS A 73 -24.09 8.22 -5.42
N HIS A 74 -23.90 7.36 -4.43
CA HIS A 74 -23.23 7.70 -3.18
C HIS A 74 -21.95 6.89 -3.04
N LEU A 75 -20.89 7.56 -2.59
CA LEU A 75 -19.62 6.90 -2.25
C LEU A 75 -19.68 6.48 -0.80
N ASP A 76 -19.70 5.17 -0.54
CA ASP A 76 -19.82 4.61 0.81
C ASP A 76 -18.46 4.55 1.52
N GLY A 77 -17.38 4.31 0.77
CA GLY A 77 -16.05 4.23 1.34
C GLY A 77 -14.99 3.74 0.37
N TRP A 78 -13.80 3.50 0.91
CA TRP A 78 -12.63 3.03 0.17
C TRP A 78 -12.03 1.81 0.86
N GLU A 79 -11.77 0.77 0.10
CA GLU A 79 -10.95 -0.36 0.52
C GLU A 79 -9.53 -0.18 -0.01
N CYS A 80 -8.59 0.11 0.90
CA CYS A 80 -7.20 0.40 0.58
C CYS A 80 -6.31 -0.72 1.08
N LYS A 81 -5.56 -1.35 0.16
CA LYS A 81 -4.70 -2.50 0.45
C LYS A 81 -3.32 -2.36 -0.17
N MET A 82 -2.35 -2.96 0.50
CA MET A 82 -1.00 -3.16 -0.01
C MET A 82 -0.62 -4.63 0.20
N SER A 83 -0.24 -5.32 -0.86
CA SER A 83 0.17 -6.72 -0.78
C SER A 83 1.49 -6.97 -1.49
N PHE A 84 2.33 -7.81 -0.90
CA PHE A 84 3.64 -8.18 -1.43
C PHE A 84 4.11 -9.51 -0.85
N THR A 85 5.11 -10.08 -1.50
CA THR A 85 5.80 -11.28 -0.99
C THR A 85 7.11 -10.86 -0.35
N SER A 86 7.23 -11.08 0.96
CA SER A 86 8.44 -10.85 1.74
C SER A 86 9.37 -12.06 1.68
N LEU A 87 10.66 -11.79 1.58
CA LEU A 87 11.73 -12.79 1.76
C LEU A 87 12.34 -12.74 3.18
N GLY A 88 11.89 -11.77 3.99
CA GLY A 88 12.37 -11.57 5.36
C GLY A 88 11.63 -12.46 6.35
N THR A 89 12.40 -13.05 7.27
CA THR A 89 11.89 -13.85 8.40
C THR A 89 12.31 -13.25 9.76
N SER A 90 12.58 -11.94 9.79
CA SER A 90 12.88 -11.24 11.03
C SER A 90 11.64 -11.22 11.95
N PRO A 91 11.82 -11.10 13.27
CA PRO A 91 10.70 -11.00 14.21
C PRO A 91 9.71 -9.88 13.85
N GLU A 92 10.19 -8.75 13.34
CA GLU A 92 9.35 -7.65 12.90
C GLU A 92 8.54 -7.99 11.64
N SER A 93 9.16 -8.66 10.65
CA SER A 93 8.47 -9.08 9.43
C SER A 93 7.39 -10.12 9.73
N ILE A 94 7.64 -11.04 10.66
CA ILE A 94 6.67 -12.03 11.12
C ILE A 94 5.54 -11.35 11.89
N ARG A 95 5.85 -10.42 12.81
CA ARG A 95 4.85 -9.63 13.54
C ARG A 95 3.96 -8.85 12.58
N LEU A 96 4.55 -8.19 11.59
CA LEU A 96 3.80 -7.44 10.58
C LEU A 96 2.81 -8.32 9.84
N SER A 97 3.19 -9.53 9.44
CA SER A 97 2.30 -10.46 8.75
C SER A 97 1.24 -11.09 9.64
N LEU A 98 1.49 -11.22 10.95
CA LEU A 98 0.50 -11.71 11.91
C LEU A 98 -0.54 -10.65 12.31
N GLY A 99 -0.18 -9.36 12.27
CA GLY A 99 -0.97 -8.25 12.77
C GLY A 99 -0.90 -8.16 14.30
N ALA A 100 -1.78 -8.83 15.03
CA ALA A 100 -1.81 -8.82 16.49
C ALA A 100 -0.84 -9.87 17.08
N ALA A 101 0.36 -9.45 17.48
CA ALA A 101 1.35 -10.36 18.06
C ALA A 101 2.32 -9.64 19.01
N ASP A 102 2.71 -10.32 20.07
CA ASP A 102 3.75 -9.89 21.01
C ASP A 102 5.11 -10.42 20.59
N VAL A 103 6.11 -9.56 20.72
CA VAL A 103 7.51 -9.93 20.44
C VAL A 103 8.32 -9.82 21.74
N THR A 104 8.90 -10.94 22.16
CA THR A 104 9.81 -11.00 23.32
C THR A 104 11.12 -11.62 22.87
N GLY A 105 12.11 -10.78 22.59
CA GLY A 105 13.36 -11.23 21.98
C GLY A 105 13.10 -11.81 20.58
N ASN A 106 13.39 -13.10 20.40
CA ASN A 106 13.17 -13.82 19.14
C ASN A 106 11.86 -14.62 19.12
N LYS A 107 11.05 -14.52 20.17
CA LYS A 107 9.77 -15.24 20.26
C LYS A 107 8.63 -14.30 19.88
N ILE A 108 7.80 -14.73 18.93
CA ILE A 108 6.60 -14.04 18.49
C ILE A 108 5.39 -14.91 18.85
N VAL A 109 4.41 -14.33 19.51
CA VAL A 109 3.19 -15.02 19.94
C VAL A 109 1.98 -14.23 19.49
N PRO A 110 1.10 -14.80 18.67
CA PRO A 110 -0.17 -14.14 18.31
C PRO A 110 -1.00 -13.86 19.57
N ARG A 111 -1.63 -12.68 19.61
CA ARG A 111 -2.56 -12.27 20.67
C ARG A 111 -3.99 -12.52 20.23
N ARG A 112 -4.85 -12.64 21.25
CA ARG A 112 -6.30 -12.75 21.05
C ARG A 112 -6.93 -11.38 20.79
N ASP A 113 -6.40 -10.37 21.45
CA ASP A 113 -6.94 -9.01 21.43
C ASP A 113 -6.06 -8.12 20.54
N LEU A 114 -6.70 -7.20 19.84
CA LEU A 114 -6.07 -6.21 18.99
C LEU A 114 -5.78 -4.95 19.81
N GLU A 115 -4.60 -4.39 19.63
CA GLU A 115 -4.17 -3.15 20.28
C GLU A 115 -3.95 -2.04 19.25
N GLN A 116 -4.07 -0.79 19.67
CA GLN A 116 -3.79 0.36 18.80
C GLN A 116 -2.35 0.37 18.27
N THR A 117 -1.42 -0.21 19.02
CA THR A 117 -0.01 -0.35 18.63
C THR A 117 0.25 -1.39 17.54
N ASP A 118 -0.76 -2.16 17.14
CA ASP A 118 -0.66 -3.10 16.02
C ASP A 118 -0.84 -2.40 14.68
N PHE A 119 -1.46 -1.22 14.70
CA PHE A 119 -1.62 -0.38 13.53
C PHE A 119 -0.40 0.52 13.33
N SER A 120 0.06 0.63 12.10
CA SER A 120 1.18 1.51 11.75
C SER A 120 1.05 2.04 10.34
N ASP A 121 1.53 3.25 10.12
CA ASP A 121 1.63 3.78 8.76
C ASP A 121 2.76 3.09 8.01
N LEU A 122 2.51 2.69 6.78
CA LEU A 122 3.50 2.09 5.90
C LEU A 122 3.55 2.82 4.56
N TRP A 123 4.74 2.92 4.03
CA TRP A 123 5.03 3.61 2.78
C TRP A 123 5.53 2.64 1.73
N TRP A 124 5.02 2.76 0.54
CA TRP A 124 5.69 2.27 -0.66
C TRP A 124 6.29 3.46 -1.39
N VAL A 125 7.54 3.32 -1.84
CA VAL A 125 8.26 4.36 -2.56
C VAL A 125 8.93 3.75 -3.79
N GLY A 126 8.74 4.36 -4.94
CA GLY A 126 9.31 3.96 -6.20
C GLY A 126 9.89 5.14 -6.98
N ASP A 127 10.81 4.84 -7.87
CA ASP A 127 11.47 5.82 -8.73
C ASP A 127 10.68 6.06 -10.01
N ARG A 128 10.64 7.29 -10.47
CA ARG A 128 10.15 7.68 -11.79
C ARG A 128 11.30 7.74 -12.80
N ALA A 129 10.98 7.54 -14.07
CA ALA A 129 11.97 7.57 -15.15
C ALA A 129 12.65 8.94 -15.34
N ASP A 130 12.00 10.03 -14.92
CA ASP A 130 12.55 11.38 -14.93
C ASP A 130 13.46 11.69 -13.72
N GLY A 131 13.65 10.74 -12.81
CA GLY A 131 14.39 10.94 -11.56
C GLY A 131 13.53 11.50 -10.41
N GLY A 132 12.23 11.63 -10.60
CA GLY A 132 11.26 11.95 -9.56
C GLY A 132 10.90 10.74 -8.72
N VAL A 133 9.95 10.92 -7.79
CA VAL A 133 9.52 9.92 -6.82
C VAL A 133 8.01 9.73 -6.85
N VAL A 134 7.57 8.49 -6.80
CA VAL A 134 6.18 8.13 -6.50
C VAL A 134 6.16 7.46 -5.14
N ALA A 135 5.26 7.88 -4.27
CA ALA A 135 5.08 7.27 -2.96
C ALA A 135 3.60 7.09 -2.63
N VAL A 136 3.31 6.02 -1.92
CA VAL A 136 1.97 5.74 -1.40
C VAL A 136 2.08 5.43 0.09
N CYS A 137 1.30 6.14 0.89
CA CYS A 137 1.16 5.89 2.32
C CYS A 137 -0.11 5.11 2.59
N LEU A 138 0.00 3.94 3.20
CA LEU A 138 -1.12 3.20 3.76
C LEU A 138 -1.22 3.53 5.25
N LYS A 139 -2.28 4.26 5.64
CA LYS A 139 -2.52 4.71 7.01
C LYS A 139 -3.09 3.60 7.87
N ASN A 140 -2.63 3.55 9.13
CA ASN A 140 -3.10 2.56 10.11
C ASN A 140 -3.17 1.15 9.50
N ALA A 141 -2.10 0.74 8.83
CA ALA A 141 -2.03 -0.56 8.18
C ALA A 141 -2.02 -1.68 9.20
N LEU A 142 -2.86 -2.68 8.98
CA LEU A 142 -2.92 -3.92 9.75
C LEU A 142 -2.95 -5.10 8.80
N SER A 143 -2.29 -6.20 9.18
CA SER A 143 -2.34 -7.43 8.40
C SER A 143 -3.73 -8.06 8.44
N THR A 144 -4.29 -8.32 7.27
CA THR A 144 -5.55 -9.03 7.08
C THR A 144 -5.38 -10.40 6.43
N GLY A 145 -4.20 -10.65 5.83
CA GLY A 145 -3.87 -11.94 5.19
C GLY A 145 -3.32 -12.99 6.16
N GLY A 146 -2.85 -12.58 7.34
CA GLY A 146 -2.18 -13.47 8.29
C GLY A 146 -0.81 -13.94 7.81
N PHE A 147 -0.17 -14.82 8.58
CA PHE A 147 1.15 -15.36 8.28
C PHE A 147 1.04 -16.65 7.46
N SER A 148 1.65 -16.65 6.27
CA SER A 148 1.78 -17.84 5.42
C SER A 148 3.20 -17.91 4.86
N LEU A 149 3.95 -18.96 5.24
CA LEU A 149 5.31 -19.21 4.76
C LEU A 149 5.32 -20.37 3.80
N GLN A 150 5.74 -20.13 2.57
CA GLN A 150 5.97 -21.17 1.57
C GLN A 150 7.46 -21.39 1.39
N THR A 151 7.89 -22.65 1.49
CA THR A 151 9.28 -23.05 1.26
C THR A 151 9.37 -24.04 0.11
N THR A 152 10.47 -23.97 -0.65
CA THR A 152 10.75 -24.89 -1.75
C THR A 152 12.19 -25.41 -1.64
N LYS A 153 12.41 -26.65 -2.11
CA LYS A 153 13.77 -27.23 -2.17
C LYS A 153 14.66 -26.37 -3.06
N ASN A 154 15.80 -25.93 -2.54
CA ASN A 154 16.76 -25.06 -3.21
C ASN A 154 16.21 -23.65 -3.58
N GLY A 155 15.08 -23.25 -3.00
CA GLY A 155 14.47 -21.95 -3.20
C GLY A 155 14.51 -21.08 -1.95
N LYS A 156 14.07 -19.83 -2.10
CA LYS A 156 13.91 -18.89 -0.98
C LYS A 156 12.55 -19.11 -0.32
N GLY A 157 12.49 -19.04 1.01
CA GLY A 157 11.22 -18.95 1.73
C GLY A 157 10.50 -17.65 1.36
N GLN A 158 9.20 -17.73 1.16
CA GLN A 158 8.34 -16.62 0.77
C GLN A 158 7.22 -16.47 1.78
N VAL A 159 7.05 -15.26 2.30
CA VAL A 159 5.96 -14.92 3.21
C VAL A 159 5.02 -13.96 2.48
N SER A 160 3.77 -14.38 2.30
CA SER A 160 2.73 -13.51 1.76
C SER A 160 2.31 -12.50 2.82
N VAL A 161 2.27 -11.22 2.46
CA VAL A 161 1.84 -10.13 3.33
C VAL A 161 0.71 -9.39 2.63
N GLU A 162 -0.42 -9.26 3.30
CA GLU A 162 -1.55 -8.44 2.85
C GLU A 162 -1.94 -7.51 3.99
N LEU A 163 -1.88 -6.21 3.71
CA LEU A 163 -2.15 -5.14 4.66
C LEU A 163 -3.36 -4.34 4.19
N THR A 164 -4.25 -4.04 5.11
CA THR A 164 -5.39 -3.15 4.88
C THR A 164 -5.23 -1.88 5.70
N GLY A 165 -5.48 -0.73 5.08
CA GLY A 165 -5.50 0.57 5.74
C GLY A 165 -6.82 0.81 6.47
N HIS A 166 -6.74 1.49 7.61
CA HIS A 166 -7.91 1.75 8.45
C HIS A 166 -8.06 3.24 8.75
N VAL A 167 -9.31 3.67 8.88
CA VAL A 167 -9.67 5.02 9.34
C VAL A 167 -9.62 5.06 10.86
N SER A 168 -9.08 6.14 11.43
CA SER A 168 -9.11 6.37 12.86
C SER A 168 -10.42 7.05 13.28
N ILE A 169 -10.94 6.72 14.47
CA ILE A 169 -12.09 7.40 15.05
C ILE A 169 -11.82 8.89 15.29
N ASP A 170 -10.58 9.26 15.55
CA ASP A 170 -10.15 10.63 15.77
C ASP A 170 -9.95 11.42 14.46
N ALA A 171 -9.98 10.74 13.29
CA ALA A 171 -9.77 11.34 11.98
C ALA A 171 -10.66 10.65 10.93
N GLN A 172 -11.97 10.65 11.16
CA GLN A 172 -12.95 9.90 10.36
C GLN A 172 -13.04 10.36 8.90
N ASP A 173 -12.71 11.61 8.63
CA ASP A 173 -12.69 12.18 7.26
C ASP A 173 -11.37 11.91 6.50
N THR A 174 -10.38 11.29 7.16
CA THR A 174 -9.09 11.01 6.54
C THR A 174 -9.10 9.64 5.88
N MET A 175 -8.86 9.62 4.57
CA MET A 175 -8.79 8.35 3.83
C MET A 175 -7.57 7.53 4.29
N PRO A 176 -7.68 6.19 4.29
CA PRO A 176 -6.62 5.32 4.77
C PRO A 176 -5.45 5.16 3.78
N MET A 177 -5.44 5.92 2.69
CA MET A 177 -4.35 5.92 1.71
C MET A 177 -4.11 7.30 1.13
N GLU A 178 -2.83 7.67 1.03
CA GLU A 178 -2.37 8.93 0.44
C GLU A 178 -1.39 8.63 -0.70
N PHE A 179 -1.51 9.39 -1.79
CA PHE A 179 -0.68 9.24 -2.98
C PHE A 179 0.16 10.50 -3.19
N TYR A 180 1.43 10.30 -3.50
CA TYR A 180 2.39 11.35 -3.81
C TYR A 180 3.09 11.04 -5.13
N SER A 181 3.16 12.02 -6.00
CA SER A 181 3.94 11.95 -7.24
C SER A 181 4.62 13.30 -7.43
N ALA A 182 5.94 13.29 -7.36
CA ALA A 182 6.76 14.48 -7.54
C ALA A 182 7.76 14.24 -8.68
N GLY A 183 7.89 15.24 -9.55
CA GLY A 183 8.98 15.28 -10.53
C GLY A 183 10.34 15.47 -9.84
N PRO A 184 11.44 15.43 -10.60
CA PRO A 184 12.78 15.67 -10.06
C PRO A 184 12.85 17.05 -9.41
N GLU A 185 13.64 17.17 -8.33
CA GLU A 185 13.93 18.47 -7.74
C GLU A 185 14.64 19.34 -8.79
N GLU A 186 14.11 20.54 -9.04
CA GLU A 186 14.83 21.52 -9.86
C GLU A 186 16.14 21.87 -9.14
N SER A 187 17.27 21.47 -9.75
CA SER A 187 18.58 21.86 -9.25
C SER A 187 18.73 23.38 -9.38
N THR A 188 18.58 24.09 -8.27
CA THR A 188 18.92 25.52 -8.13
C THR A 188 20.41 25.75 -8.21
#